data_f6f13c445db779a54102e7b2887dfc31
#
_entry.id   f6f13c445db779a54102e7b2887dfc31
#
_cell.length_a   1.000
_cell.length_b   1.000
_cell.length_c   1.000
_cell.angle_alpha   90.00
_cell.angle_beta   90.00
_cell.angle_gamma   90.00
#
_symmetry.space_group_name_H-M   'P 1'
#
loop_
_entity.id
_entity.type
_entity.pdbx_description
1 polymer ?
#
loop_
_entity_poly.entity_id
_entity_poly.type
_entity_poly.pdbx_seq_one_letter_code
_entity_poly.pdbx_strand_id
1 'polypeptide(L)'
;MKAYKGTDKDMKCRGMQYVLGETAVYDGELSLCHAGLHACEQPIDVLNHYAPCESRYFEVEADGVSDERGSDDSKIVAKKMMLKAEIGIPGLVKAQVEYIKKQIGF
;
A
#
# COMPACT_ATOMS: atom_id res chain seq x y z
N MET A 1 7.73 -3.34 -7.14
CA MET A 1 6.77 -2.25 -7.45
C MET A 1 6.62 -1.34 -6.27
N LYS A 2 6.75 -0.06 -6.48
CA LYS A 2 6.51 0.96 -5.48
C LYS A 2 5.00 1.14 -5.28
N ALA A 3 4.55 1.12 -4.03
CA ALA A 3 3.15 1.30 -3.70
C ALA A 3 3.00 1.97 -2.33
N TYR A 4 1.77 2.14 -1.88
CA TYR A 4 1.45 2.84 -0.65
C TYR A 4 0.46 2.06 0.17
N LYS A 5 0.65 2.05 1.48
CA LYS A 5 -0.13 1.19 2.38
C LYS A 5 -0.52 1.93 3.65
N GLY A 6 -1.74 1.66 4.12
CA GLY A 6 -2.19 2.03 5.44
C GLY A 6 -2.15 0.86 6.40
N THR A 7 -1.93 1.16 7.67
CA THR A 7 -2.08 0.21 8.76
C THR A 7 -2.85 0.87 9.89
N ASP A 8 -3.24 0.09 10.90
CA ASP A 8 -3.70 0.69 12.15
C ASP A 8 -2.51 1.28 12.94
N LYS A 9 -2.77 1.82 14.12
CA LYS A 9 -1.73 2.47 14.94
C LYS A 9 -0.65 1.50 15.41
N ASP A 10 -0.96 0.21 15.47
CA ASP A 10 -0.04 -0.83 15.89
C ASP A 10 0.71 -1.47 14.70
N MET A 11 0.61 -0.88 13.53
CA MET A 11 1.20 -1.36 12.28
C MET A 11 0.65 -2.72 11.87
N LYS A 12 -0.64 -2.94 12.13
CA LYS A 12 -1.36 -4.13 11.68
C LYS A 12 -2.29 -3.79 10.53
N CYS A 13 -2.42 -4.73 9.62
CA CYS A 13 -3.36 -4.64 8.51
C CYS A 13 -3.93 -6.03 8.27
N ARG A 14 -5.25 -6.18 8.41
CA ARG A 14 -5.95 -7.45 8.20
C ARG A 14 -5.34 -8.61 8.99
N GLY A 15 -4.97 -8.35 10.24
CA GLY A 15 -4.38 -9.34 11.14
C GLY A 15 -2.89 -9.60 10.95
N MET A 16 -2.28 -9.03 9.92
CA MET A 16 -0.84 -9.15 9.69
C MET A 16 -0.10 -8.04 10.44
N GLN A 17 0.90 -8.40 11.24
CA GLN A 17 1.79 -7.44 11.88
C GLN A 17 2.92 -7.06 10.91
N TYR A 18 3.05 -5.77 10.64
CA TYR A 18 4.16 -5.24 9.84
C TYR A 18 5.23 -4.63 10.73
N VAL A 19 6.47 -4.66 10.26
CA VAL A 19 7.62 -4.02 10.93
C VAL A 19 8.38 -3.22 9.87
N LEU A 20 8.66 -1.97 10.18
CA LEU A 20 9.37 -1.09 9.24
C LEU A 20 10.73 -1.69 8.87
N GLY A 21 11.01 -1.74 7.58
CA GLY A 21 12.26 -2.29 7.04
C GLY A 21 12.29 -3.81 6.89
N GLU A 22 11.28 -4.52 7.37
CA GLU A 22 11.20 -5.97 7.22
C GLU A 22 10.23 -6.37 6.12
N THR A 23 10.57 -7.45 5.42
CA THR A 23 9.72 -7.98 4.35
C THR A 23 8.68 -8.94 4.92
N ALA A 24 7.40 -8.60 4.74
CA ALA A 24 6.31 -9.52 5.02
C ALA A 24 6.12 -10.46 3.84
N VAL A 25 5.76 -11.72 4.10
CA VAL A 25 5.58 -12.75 3.09
C VAL A 25 4.23 -13.42 3.25
N TYR A 26 3.54 -13.64 2.12
CA TYR A 26 2.30 -14.39 2.07
C TYR A 26 2.49 -15.62 1.18
N ASP A 27 2.29 -16.82 1.73
CA ASP A 27 2.57 -18.08 1.04
C ASP A 27 1.40 -18.64 0.23
N GLY A 28 0.20 -18.12 0.43
CA GLY A 28 -1.01 -18.64 -0.23
C GLY A 28 -1.20 -18.10 -1.64
N GLU A 29 -2.29 -18.50 -2.27
CA GLU A 29 -2.72 -17.92 -3.54
C GLU A 29 -3.23 -16.51 -3.34
N LEU A 30 -2.91 -15.63 -4.31
CA LEU A 30 -3.34 -14.24 -4.24
C LEU A 30 -4.77 -14.08 -4.76
N SER A 31 -5.54 -13.26 -4.06
CA SER A 31 -6.88 -12.85 -4.50
C SER A 31 -7.11 -11.41 -4.05
N LEU A 32 -7.31 -10.52 -4.99
CA LEU A 32 -7.51 -9.10 -4.68
C LEU A 32 -8.69 -8.94 -3.71
N CYS A 33 -8.47 -8.13 -2.66
CA CYS A 33 -9.41 -7.91 -1.55
C CYS A 33 -9.65 -9.10 -0.61
N HIS A 34 -9.14 -10.29 -0.93
CA HIS A 34 -9.43 -11.49 -0.13
C HIS A 34 -8.20 -12.16 0.47
N ALA A 35 -7.12 -12.30 -0.28
CA ALA A 35 -5.93 -13.04 0.20
C ALA A 35 -4.65 -12.47 -0.37
N GLY A 36 -3.67 -12.23 0.50
CA GLY A 36 -2.37 -11.67 0.14
C GLY A 36 -2.11 -10.35 0.85
N LEU A 37 -1.02 -9.70 0.46
CA LEU A 37 -0.61 -8.42 1.04
C LEU A 37 -1.06 -7.30 0.10
N HIS A 38 -1.83 -6.34 0.61
CA HIS A 38 -2.48 -5.31 -0.20
C HIS A 38 -1.85 -3.94 -0.02
N ALA A 39 -1.81 -3.18 -1.10
CA ALA A 39 -1.38 -1.78 -1.12
C ALA A 39 -2.07 -1.07 -2.30
N CYS A 40 -1.81 0.21 -2.48
CA CYS A 40 -2.34 0.99 -3.59
C CYS A 40 -1.21 1.60 -4.40
N GLU A 41 -1.31 1.56 -5.73
CA GLU A 41 -0.34 2.22 -6.60
C GLU A 41 -0.46 3.74 -6.51
N GLN A 42 -1.69 4.25 -6.48
CA GLN A 42 -1.97 5.68 -6.33
C GLN A 42 -2.03 6.02 -4.84
N PRO A 43 -1.14 6.89 -4.34
CA PRO A 43 -1.01 7.14 -2.90
C PRO A 43 -2.30 7.50 -2.19
N ILE A 44 -3.08 8.40 -2.76
CA ILE A 44 -4.29 8.92 -2.11
C ILE A 44 -5.38 7.85 -1.91
N ASP A 45 -5.36 6.78 -2.71
CA ASP A 45 -6.36 5.72 -2.63
C ASP A 45 -6.29 4.97 -1.30
N VAL A 46 -5.16 5.03 -0.59
CA VAL A 46 -5.02 4.45 0.74
C VAL A 46 -6.06 5.01 1.71
N LEU A 47 -6.44 6.27 1.55
CA LEU A 47 -7.43 6.92 2.41
C LEU A 47 -8.84 6.35 2.25
N ASN A 48 -9.10 5.61 1.17
CA ASN A 48 -10.38 4.91 0.99
C ASN A 48 -10.54 3.75 1.98
N HIS A 49 -9.43 3.28 2.54
CA HIS A 49 -9.39 2.09 3.40
C HIS A 49 -8.97 2.40 4.83
N TYR A 50 -8.20 3.46 5.03
CA TYR A 50 -7.60 3.79 6.32
C TYR A 50 -7.83 5.26 6.65
N ALA A 51 -8.69 5.52 7.62
CA ALA A 51 -9.09 6.88 8.02
C ALA A 51 -7.91 7.66 8.61
N PRO A 52 -7.78 8.97 8.28
CA PRO A 52 -6.61 9.77 8.68
C PRO A 52 -6.30 9.79 10.17
N CYS A 53 -7.30 9.83 11.03
CA CYS A 53 -7.10 9.99 12.47
C CYS A 53 -6.76 8.68 13.19
N GLU A 54 -6.87 7.55 12.52
CA GLU A 54 -6.77 6.23 13.13
C GLU A 54 -5.68 5.35 12.53
N SER A 55 -4.93 5.89 11.57
CA SER A 55 -4.06 5.05 10.73
C SER A 55 -2.67 5.62 10.59
N ARG A 56 -1.76 4.75 10.15
CA ARG A 56 -0.39 5.10 9.78
C ARG A 56 -0.21 4.78 8.30
N TYR A 57 0.61 5.56 7.61
CA TYR A 57 0.78 5.46 6.16
C TYR A 57 2.24 5.28 5.78
N PHE A 58 2.48 4.38 4.81
CA PHE A 58 3.82 3.96 4.44
C PHE A 58 4.00 3.92 2.93
N GLU A 59 5.23 4.27 2.49
CA GLU A 59 5.70 3.85 1.18
C GLU A 59 6.20 2.43 1.30
N VAL A 60 5.83 1.56 0.36
CA VAL A 60 6.20 0.15 0.39
C VAL A 60 6.81 -0.31 -0.93
N GLU A 61 7.60 -1.37 -0.86
CA GLU A 61 8.07 -2.12 -2.02
C GLU A 61 7.33 -3.44 -2.05
N ALA A 62 6.62 -3.72 -3.15
CA ALA A 62 5.84 -4.92 -3.32
C ALA A 62 6.44 -5.80 -4.42
N ASP A 63 6.55 -7.10 -4.16
CA ASP A 63 7.04 -8.10 -5.10
C ASP A 63 6.06 -9.26 -5.23
N GLY A 64 6.12 -9.97 -6.36
CA GLY A 64 5.16 -11.02 -6.62
C GLY A 64 3.75 -10.48 -6.73
N VAL A 65 3.59 -9.36 -7.41
CA VAL A 65 2.32 -8.67 -7.57
C VAL A 65 1.45 -9.39 -8.59
N SER A 66 0.19 -9.66 -8.23
CA SER A 66 -0.79 -10.23 -9.15
C SER A 66 -1.16 -9.22 -10.24
N ASP A 67 -1.56 -9.72 -11.40
CA ASP A 67 -2.11 -8.88 -12.48
C ASP A 67 -3.55 -8.46 -12.20
N GLU A 68 -4.17 -9.03 -11.19
CA GLU A 68 -5.54 -8.71 -10.80
C GLU A 68 -5.66 -7.26 -10.34
N ARG A 69 -6.67 -6.55 -10.84
CA ARG A 69 -6.95 -5.16 -10.47
C ARG A 69 -8.44 -4.96 -10.27
N GLY A 70 -8.79 -4.13 -9.27
CA GLY A 70 -10.16 -3.68 -9.11
C GLY A 70 -10.51 -2.53 -10.04
N SER A 71 -11.79 -2.21 -10.15
CA SER A 71 -12.29 -1.08 -10.95
C SER A 71 -12.46 0.21 -10.13
N ASP A 72 -12.41 0.11 -8.81
CA ASP A 72 -12.75 1.22 -7.91
C ASP A 72 -11.54 2.08 -7.53
N ASP A 73 -10.36 1.47 -7.46
CA ASP A 73 -9.14 2.15 -7.05
C ASP A 73 -7.90 1.43 -7.60
N SER A 74 -6.72 1.84 -7.16
CA SER A 74 -5.45 1.30 -7.63
C SER A 74 -4.90 0.17 -6.75
N LYS A 75 -5.75 -0.52 -6.00
CA LYS A 75 -5.33 -1.59 -5.12
C LYS A 75 -4.59 -2.70 -5.85
N ILE A 76 -3.51 -3.17 -5.25
CA ILE A 76 -2.74 -4.33 -5.71
C ILE A 76 -2.68 -5.37 -4.62
N VAL A 77 -2.38 -6.60 -4.99
CA VAL A 77 -2.12 -7.69 -4.05
C VAL A 77 -0.81 -8.37 -4.41
N ALA A 78 0.01 -8.65 -3.39
CA ALA A 78 1.37 -9.15 -3.58
C ALA A 78 1.71 -10.28 -2.63
N LYS A 79 2.75 -11.05 -2.99
CA LYS A 79 3.30 -12.11 -2.16
C LYS A 79 4.31 -11.60 -1.13
N LYS A 80 5.01 -10.52 -1.45
CA LYS A 80 6.01 -9.92 -0.57
C LYS A 80 5.81 -8.41 -0.50
N MET A 81 6.02 -7.86 0.66
CA MET A 81 5.86 -6.41 0.85
C MET A 81 6.75 -5.93 2.00
N MET A 82 7.54 -4.90 1.72
CA MET A 82 8.38 -4.27 2.73
C MET A 82 7.93 -2.83 2.93
N LEU A 83 7.66 -2.45 4.18
CA LEU A 83 7.41 -1.06 4.54
C LEU A 83 8.75 -0.32 4.54
N LYS A 84 8.96 0.57 3.57
CA LYS A 84 10.21 1.28 3.39
C LYS A 84 10.33 2.51 4.28
N ALA A 85 9.26 3.28 4.38
CA ALA A 85 9.26 4.53 5.14
C ALA A 85 7.85 4.88 5.58
N GLU A 86 7.73 5.38 6.80
CA GLU A 86 6.49 5.98 7.27
C GLU A 86 6.43 7.42 6.77
N ILE A 87 5.35 7.78 6.08
CA ILE A 87 5.26 9.08 5.40
C ILE A 87 4.13 10.00 5.91
N GLY A 88 3.14 9.45 6.60
CA GLY A 88 2.02 10.22 7.11
C GLY A 88 1.17 10.88 6.01
N ILE A 89 0.22 11.71 6.41
CA ILE A 89 -0.65 12.44 5.46
C ILE A 89 0.16 13.41 4.57
N PRO A 90 1.09 14.22 5.11
CA PRO A 90 1.90 15.09 4.24
C PRO A 90 2.68 14.30 3.19
N GLY A 91 3.21 13.14 3.55
CA GLY A 91 3.92 12.29 2.62
C GLY A 91 3.02 11.69 1.54
N LEU A 92 1.78 11.32 1.90
CA LEU A 92 0.80 10.85 0.91
C LEU A 92 0.46 11.93 -0.10
N VAL A 93 0.26 13.16 0.36
CA VAL A 93 -0.05 14.29 -0.53
C VAL A 93 1.11 14.56 -1.48
N LYS A 94 2.34 14.60 -0.96
CA LYS A 94 3.54 14.80 -1.78
C LYS A 94 3.69 13.68 -2.81
N ALA A 95 3.51 12.44 -2.40
CA ALA A 95 3.60 11.29 -3.28
C ALA A 95 2.52 11.31 -4.36
N GLN A 96 1.30 11.75 -4.01
CA GLN A 96 0.21 11.87 -4.97
C GLN A 96 0.52 12.91 -6.05
N VAL A 97 1.10 14.05 -5.68
CA VAL A 97 1.53 15.07 -6.65
C VAL A 97 2.55 14.50 -7.63
N GLU A 98 3.55 13.76 -7.12
CA GLU A 98 4.56 13.13 -7.96
C GLU A 98 3.95 12.05 -8.88
N TYR A 99 2.99 11.28 -8.36
CA TYR A 99 2.28 10.29 -9.15
C TYR A 99 1.54 10.93 -10.32
N ILE A 100 0.80 12.01 -10.07
CA ILE A 100 0.07 12.76 -11.11
C ILE A 100 1.04 13.31 -12.14
N LYS A 101 2.17 13.88 -11.74
CA LYS A 101 3.18 14.41 -12.65
C LYS A 101 3.68 13.34 -13.60
N LYS A 102 3.93 12.14 -13.12
CA LYS A 102 4.36 11.01 -13.95
C LYS A 102 3.29 10.60 -14.96
N GLN A 103 2.01 10.62 -14.55
CA GLN A 103 0.91 10.25 -15.43
C GLN A 103 0.73 11.22 -16.60
N ILE A 104 1.05 12.48 -16.42
CA ILE A 104 0.90 13.52 -17.44
C ILE A 104 2.24 13.91 -18.11
N GLY A 105 3.31 13.20 -17.82
CA GLY A 105 4.59 13.35 -18.52
C GLY A 105 5.47 14.49 -18.05
N PHE A 106 5.29 14.96 -16.82
CA PHE A 106 6.20 15.96 -16.24
C PHE A 106 7.41 15.32 -15.57
#